data_e1bfd63874ecd459fb33d933a5c809e8
#
_entry.id   e1bfd63874ecd459fb33d933a5c809e8
#
_cell.length_a   1.000
_cell.length_b   1.000
_cell.length_c   1.000
_cell.angle_alpha   90.00
_cell.angle_beta   90.00
_cell.angle_gamma   90.00
#
_symmetry.space_group_name_H-M   'P 1'
#
loop_
_entity.id
_entity.type
_entity.pdbx_description
1 polymer ?
#
loop_
_entity_poly.entity_id
_entity_poly.type
_entity_poly.pdbx_seq_one_letter_code
_entity_poly.pdbx_strand_id
1 'polypeptide(L)'
;MEKPARDLGTVSMRGGARLGQFNATWPFARLTADTKTLRLSVLGAPLNFTRESVLELSAMRGYISRGLQIRHADKAYPERIIFWCFDLDALTAGLRRLGWMVS
;
A
#
# COMPACT_ATOMS: atom_id res chain seq x y z
N MET A 1 -24.66 15.30 1.72
CA MET A 1 -24.17 14.69 1.68
C MET A 1 -23.26 14.08 2.45
N GLU A 2 -23.08 13.22 2.92
CA GLU A 2 -22.29 12.64 3.68
C GLU A 2 -21.03 12.37 3.21
N LYS A 3 -20.61 13.13 2.49
CA LYS A 3 -19.41 13.07 1.99
C LYS A 3 -18.34 12.93 2.97
N PRO A 4 -18.35 13.56 4.09
CA PRO A 4 -17.27 13.46 5.03
C PRO A 4 -16.96 12.04 5.43
N ALA A 5 -17.96 11.27 5.66
CA ALA A 5 -17.72 9.91 6.09
C ALA A 5 -17.02 9.13 5.02
N ARG A 6 -17.38 9.39 3.78
CA ARG A 6 -16.73 8.65 2.74
C ARG A 6 -15.35 9.10 2.53
N ASP A 7 -15.07 10.37 2.71
CA ASP A 7 -13.75 10.87 2.47
C ASP A 7 -12.74 10.33 3.45
N LEU A 8 -13.19 9.93 4.63
CA LEU A 8 -12.29 9.36 5.61
C LEU A 8 -11.95 7.93 5.26
N GLY A 9 -12.63 7.34 4.30
CA GLY A 9 -12.50 5.92 4.03
C GLY A 9 -11.44 5.52 3.04
N THR A 10 -10.71 6.45 2.43
CA THR A 10 -9.74 6.08 1.42
C THR A 10 -8.45 6.85 1.55
N VAL A 11 -7.36 6.19 1.14
CA VAL A 11 -6.04 6.77 1.00
C VAL A 11 -5.51 6.30 -0.33
N SER A 12 -4.88 7.20 -1.08
CA SER A 12 -4.31 6.84 -2.36
C SER A 12 -2.98 7.56 -2.53
N MET A 13 -1.97 6.84 -3.00
CA MET A 13 -0.65 7.43 -3.20
C MET A 13 0.03 6.78 -4.39
N ARG A 14 0.63 7.60 -5.23
CA ARG A 14 1.37 7.11 -6.38
C ARG A 14 2.80 6.81 -5.98
N GLY A 15 3.39 5.79 -6.59
CA GLY A 15 4.75 5.41 -6.26
C GLY A 15 5.31 4.40 -7.24
N GLY A 16 6.24 3.61 -6.75
CA GLY A 16 6.76 2.46 -7.46
C GLY A 16 6.53 1.23 -6.63
N ALA A 17 6.85 0.06 -7.17
CA ALA A 17 6.60 -1.17 -6.45
C ALA A 17 7.60 -2.25 -6.82
N ARG A 18 7.88 -3.12 -5.87
CA ARG A 18 8.64 -4.33 -6.10
C ARG A 18 7.76 -5.52 -5.77
N LEU A 19 7.58 -6.40 -6.77
CA LEU A 19 6.76 -7.59 -6.62
C LEU A 19 7.66 -8.78 -6.87
N GLY A 20 8.19 -9.37 -5.82
CA GLY A 20 9.18 -10.42 -5.98
C GLY A 20 10.41 -9.84 -6.66
N GLN A 21 10.68 -10.30 -7.88
CA GLN A 21 11.81 -9.77 -8.63
C GLN A 21 11.42 -8.73 -9.66
N PHE A 22 10.14 -8.48 -9.83
CA PHE A 22 9.66 -7.47 -10.78
C PHE A 22 9.66 -6.10 -10.10
N ASN A 23 10.12 -5.10 -10.83
CA ASN A 23 10.24 -3.75 -10.29
C ASN A 23 9.54 -2.77 -11.21
N ALA A 24 8.70 -1.92 -10.64
CA ALA A 24 8.08 -0.82 -11.37
C ALA A 24 8.47 0.47 -10.69
N THR A 25 9.09 1.38 -11.46
CA THR A 25 9.53 2.65 -10.88
C THR A 25 8.37 3.61 -10.73
N TRP A 26 8.57 4.67 -9.94
CA TRP A 26 7.63 5.76 -9.87
C TRP A 26 7.51 6.37 -11.26
N PRO A 27 6.36 6.70 -11.76
CA PRO A 27 5.05 6.75 -11.10
C PRO A 27 4.12 5.59 -11.47
N PHE A 28 4.66 4.42 -11.76
CA PHE A 28 3.89 3.35 -12.38
C PHE A 28 3.21 2.43 -11.39
N ALA A 29 3.17 2.78 -10.12
CA ALA A 29 2.41 2.06 -9.12
C ALA A 29 1.53 3.03 -8.34
N ARG A 30 0.44 2.52 -7.79
CA ARG A 30 -0.45 3.31 -6.94
C ARG A 30 -1.00 2.41 -5.86
N LEU A 31 -0.89 2.87 -4.62
CA LEU A 31 -1.47 2.16 -3.50
C LEU A 31 -2.74 2.89 -3.08
N THR A 32 -3.83 2.14 -2.96
CA THR A 32 -5.12 2.69 -2.53
C THR A 32 -5.66 1.79 -1.44
N ALA A 33 -6.19 2.37 -0.39
CA ALA A 33 -6.72 1.60 0.73
C ALA A 33 -7.99 2.24 1.26
N ASP A 34 -8.88 1.39 1.76
CA ASP A 34 -9.99 1.85 2.57
C ASP A 34 -9.97 1.05 3.87
N THR A 35 -11.04 1.05 4.63
CA THR A 35 -11.04 0.36 5.92
C THR A 35 -11.04 -1.15 5.79
N LYS A 36 -11.33 -1.69 4.61
CA LYS A 36 -11.47 -3.12 4.42
C LYS A 36 -10.48 -3.73 3.44
N THR A 37 -10.00 -2.95 2.48
CA THR A 37 -9.17 -3.49 1.41
C THR A 37 -7.96 -2.62 1.17
N LEU A 38 -6.92 -3.26 0.64
CA LEU A 38 -5.69 -2.60 0.22
C LEU A 38 -5.46 -3.02 -1.22
N ARG A 39 -5.29 -2.05 -2.10
CA ARG A 39 -5.07 -2.34 -3.51
C ARG A 39 -3.77 -1.73 -3.96
N LEU A 40 -2.94 -2.53 -4.60
CA LEU A 40 -1.72 -2.06 -5.22
C LEU A 40 -1.86 -2.24 -6.73
N SER A 41 -1.88 -1.14 -7.46
CA SER A 41 -1.97 -1.18 -8.91
C SER A 41 -0.58 -0.94 -9.47
N VAL A 42 -0.10 -1.85 -10.32
CA VAL A 42 1.24 -1.76 -10.90
C VAL A 42 1.08 -1.88 -12.40
N LEU A 43 1.46 -0.81 -13.11
CA LEU A 43 1.30 -0.72 -14.56
C LEU A 43 -0.13 -1.04 -14.97
N GLY A 44 -1.09 -0.59 -14.18
CA GLY A 44 -2.50 -0.80 -14.47
C GLY A 44 -3.08 -2.12 -14.00
N ALA A 45 -2.26 -3.04 -13.52
CA ALA A 45 -2.75 -4.33 -13.05
C ALA A 45 -2.95 -4.28 -11.53
N PRO A 46 -4.16 -4.56 -11.04
CA PRO A 46 -4.42 -4.45 -9.61
C PRO A 46 -4.10 -5.73 -8.85
N LEU A 47 -3.52 -5.55 -7.65
CA LEU A 47 -3.39 -6.61 -6.69
C LEU A 47 -4.26 -6.21 -5.51
N ASN A 48 -5.23 -7.03 -5.18
CA ASN A 48 -6.22 -6.71 -4.15
C ASN A 48 -5.99 -7.58 -2.93
N PHE A 49 -5.94 -6.93 -1.76
CA PHE A 49 -5.75 -7.62 -0.49
C PHE A 49 -6.90 -7.27 0.44
N THR A 50 -7.42 -8.27 1.14
CA THR A 50 -8.40 -8.04 2.19
C THR A 50 -7.66 -7.86 3.51
N ARG A 51 -8.35 -7.38 4.53
CA ARG A 51 -7.71 -7.23 5.83
C ARG A 51 -7.23 -8.58 6.36
N GLU A 52 -7.97 -9.63 6.06
CA GLU A 52 -7.59 -10.96 6.53
C GLU A 52 -6.34 -11.47 5.83
N SER A 53 -6.09 -11.06 4.59
CA SER A 53 -4.92 -11.55 3.87
C SER A 53 -3.68 -10.74 4.15
N VAL A 54 -3.79 -9.54 4.71
CA VAL A 54 -2.63 -8.72 5.04
C VAL A 54 -2.15 -9.12 6.42
N LEU A 55 -0.93 -9.65 6.48
CA LEU A 55 -0.35 -10.10 7.74
C LEU A 55 0.35 -8.97 8.47
N GLU A 56 1.02 -8.10 7.73
CA GLU A 56 1.78 -7.03 8.37
C GLU A 56 2.09 -5.94 7.38
N LEU A 57 2.03 -4.70 7.81
CA LEU A 57 2.47 -3.55 7.06
C LEU A 57 3.61 -2.90 7.83
N SER A 58 4.76 -2.73 7.19
CA SER A 58 5.95 -2.19 7.84
C SER A 58 6.52 -1.04 7.04
N ALA A 59 6.72 0.10 7.70
CA ALA A 59 7.37 1.24 7.07
C ALA A 59 8.86 0.99 7.01
N MET A 60 9.46 1.15 5.82
CA MET A 60 10.88 0.94 5.60
C MET A 60 11.52 2.27 5.25
N ARG A 61 12.50 2.69 6.06
CA ARG A 61 13.16 3.97 5.85
C ARG A 61 14.65 3.73 5.63
N GLY A 62 15.08 3.89 4.38
CA GLY A 62 16.47 3.79 4.04
C GLY A 62 17.03 5.17 3.74
N TYR A 63 18.31 5.21 3.38
CA TYR A 63 18.94 6.45 3.03
C TYR A 63 18.33 7.05 1.77
N ILE A 64 18.03 6.21 0.79
CA ILE A 64 17.62 6.67 -0.51
C ILE A 64 16.16 6.41 -0.77
N SER A 65 15.60 5.37 -0.17
CA SER A 65 14.26 4.94 -0.50
C SER A 65 13.42 4.79 0.75
N ARG A 66 12.14 5.09 0.62
CA ARG A 66 11.18 4.93 1.67
C ARG A 66 10.01 4.17 1.11
N GLY A 67 9.59 3.13 1.80
CA GLY A 67 8.54 2.30 1.29
C GLY A 67 7.76 1.59 2.36
N LEU A 68 6.69 0.96 1.92
CA LEU A 68 5.84 0.16 2.76
C LEU A 68 5.99 -1.29 2.33
N GLN A 69 6.40 -2.14 3.25
CA GLN A 69 6.47 -3.56 2.97
C GLN A 69 5.14 -4.19 3.34
N ILE A 70 4.59 -4.97 2.42
CA ILE A 70 3.30 -5.61 2.60
C ILE A 70 3.53 -7.11 2.70
N ARG A 71 3.31 -7.67 3.90
CA ARG A 71 3.35 -9.11 4.08
C ARG A 71 1.92 -9.62 4.04
N HIS A 72 1.69 -10.63 3.22
CA HIS A 72 0.33 -11.12 3.00
C HIS A 72 0.32 -12.64 2.84
N ALA A 73 -0.87 -13.21 2.89
CA ALA A 73 -1.04 -14.65 2.80
C ALA A 73 -1.65 -15.10 1.48
N ASP A 74 -1.82 -14.19 0.50
CA ASP A 74 -2.44 -14.53 -0.76
C ASP A 74 -1.44 -15.18 -1.70
N LYS A 75 -1.65 -16.44 -2.00
CA LYS A 75 -0.71 -17.19 -2.81
C LYS A 75 -0.77 -16.86 -4.29
N ALA A 76 -1.75 -16.08 -4.72
CA ALA A 76 -1.82 -15.65 -6.10
C ALA A 76 -0.79 -14.58 -6.43
N TYR A 77 -0.20 -13.94 -5.42
CA TYR A 77 0.74 -12.85 -5.61
C TYR A 77 2.11 -13.19 -5.03
N PRO A 78 3.18 -12.51 -5.52
CA PRO A 78 4.50 -12.74 -4.95
C PRO A 78 4.50 -12.47 -3.45
N GLU A 79 5.31 -13.21 -2.73
CA GLU A 79 5.36 -13.07 -1.28
C GLU A 79 5.93 -11.72 -0.86
N ARG A 80 6.97 -11.27 -1.53
CA ARG A 80 7.60 -10.01 -1.15
C ARG A 80 7.02 -8.88 -1.99
N ILE A 81 6.40 -7.93 -1.33
CA ILE A 81 5.83 -6.75 -1.98
C ILE A 81 6.27 -5.52 -1.22
N ILE A 82 6.86 -4.55 -1.92
CA ILE A 82 7.25 -3.27 -1.34
C ILE A 82 6.71 -2.17 -2.23
N PHE A 83 6.05 -1.20 -1.61
CA PHE A 83 5.55 -0.02 -2.32
C PHE A 83 6.44 1.17 -1.95
N TRP A 84 7.06 1.78 -2.93
CA TRP A 84 7.95 2.92 -2.73
C TRP A 84 7.20 4.21 -2.95
N CYS A 85 7.38 5.20 -2.08
CA CYS A 85 6.73 6.49 -2.27
C CYS A 85 7.58 7.61 -1.69
N PHE A 86 7.27 8.84 -2.08
CA PHE A 86 8.02 10.00 -1.60
C PHE A 86 7.54 10.44 -0.22
N ASP A 87 6.27 10.27 0.10
CA ASP A 87 5.73 10.73 1.36
C ASP A 87 5.21 9.56 2.18
N LEU A 88 6.16 8.82 2.72
CA LEU A 88 5.82 7.64 3.52
C LEU A 88 5.05 8.03 4.79
N ASP A 89 5.37 9.19 5.38
CA ASP A 89 4.70 9.60 6.60
C ASP A 89 3.22 9.88 6.35
N ALA A 90 2.89 10.52 5.23
CA ALA A 90 1.49 10.74 4.90
C ALA A 90 0.77 9.42 4.64
N LEU A 91 1.44 8.49 3.97
CA LEU A 91 0.85 7.19 3.70
C LEU A 91 0.57 6.43 4.98
N THR A 92 1.56 6.35 5.88
CA THR A 92 1.38 5.60 7.12
C THR A 92 0.32 6.26 8.00
N ALA A 93 0.29 7.59 8.06
CA ALA A 93 -0.73 8.28 8.86
C ALA A 93 -2.13 7.99 8.30
N GLY A 94 -2.27 8.00 6.97
CA GLY A 94 -3.55 7.70 6.35
C GLY A 94 -4.00 6.28 6.60
N LEU A 95 -3.07 5.33 6.50
CA LEU A 95 -3.40 3.93 6.75
C LEU A 95 -3.81 3.72 8.21
N ARG A 96 -3.10 4.34 9.14
CA ARG A 96 -3.44 4.21 10.56
C ARG A 96 -4.79 4.82 10.84
N ARG A 97 -5.13 5.93 10.19
CA ARG A 97 -6.43 6.56 10.37
C ARG A 97 -7.54 5.62 9.91
N LEU A 98 -7.29 4.80 8.89
CA LEU A 98 -8.26 3.83 8.40
C LEU A 98 -8.29 2.55 9.23
N GLY A 99 -7.47 2.47 10.26
CA GLY A 99 -7.47 1.29 11.12
C GLY A 99 -6.44 0.23 10.75
N TRP A 100 -5.58 0.50 9.78
CA TRP A 100 -4.51 -0.45 9.44
C TRP A 100 -3.37 -0.27 10.43
N MET A 101 -2.79 -1.38 10.88
CA MET A 101 -1.66 -1.36 11.77
C MET A 101 -0.39 -1.32 10.94
N VAL A 102 0.40 -0.28 11.12
CA VAL A 102 1.65 -0.10 10.39
C VAL A 102 2.76 0.05 11.41
N SER A 103 3.73 -0.83 11.33
CA SER A 103 4.87 -0.79 12.25
C SER A 103 6.05 0.00 11.69
#